data_adac116859e0070965ca7dbea9c2a041
#
_entry.id   adac116859e0070965ca7dbea9c2a041
#
_cell.length_a   1.000
_cell.length_b   1.000
_cell.length_c   1.000
_cell.angle_alpha   90.00
_cell.angle_beta   90.00
_cell.angle_gamma   90.00
#
_symmetry.space_group_name_H-M   'P 1'
#
loop_
_entity.id
_entity.type
_entity.pdbx_description
1 polymer ?
#
loop_
_entity_poly.entity_id
_entity_poly.type
_entity_poly.pdbx_seq_one_letter_code
_entity_poly.pdbx_strand_id
1 'polypeptide(L)'
;MQKTKQDELKQEAAKKAALMVEPNSVLGVGTGSTVAFFIDELAKINREKALNLKAIVTTSNRSRAQLEKQGFKVNELSEVDQIDLTVDGADRVDLNLNGIKGGGGALTLEKNVAVNSKQNIWIVDETKFVDRLKGFALPVEVLPISCEQNFRTFSQEGLLPKYRLDDNGKRYITHYGNFIIDLHVDPIPFPNVLAHYLDSVVGVVEHGLFLNICNEVIIAHSDGKIEIRKR
;
A
#
# COMPACT_ATOMS: atom_id res chain seq x y z
N MET A 1 6.19 20.63 -16.08
CA MET A 1 5.57 21.00 -14.78
C MET A 1 6.67 21.05 -13.74
N GLN A 2 6.73 22.10 -12.94
CA GLN A 2 7.64 22.15 -11.77
C GLN A 2 7.16 21.10 -10.75
N LYS A 3 8.11 20.30 -10.22
CA LYS A 3 7.81 19.36 -9.14
C LYS A 3 7.35 20.12 -7.90
N THR A 4 6.36 19.58 -7.22
CA THR A 4 5.96 20.12 -5.91
C THR A 4 6.98 19.67 -4.85
N LYS A 5 7.08 20.41 -3.73
CA LYS A 5 7.93 19.99 -2.59
C LYS A 5 7.58 18.55 -2.12
N GLN A 6 6.30 18.19 -2.15
CA GLN A 6 5.87 16.84 -1.81
C GLN A 6 6.36 15.78 -2.81
N ASP A 7 6.45 16.10 -4.11
CA ASP A 7 7.00 15.18 -5.10
C ASP A 7 8.50 14.96 -4.91
N GLU A 8 9.23 16.00 -4.47
CA GLU A 8 10.65 15.89 -4.11
C GLU A 8 10.85 14.94 -2.94
N LEU A 9 10.05 15.06 -1.87
CA LEU A 9 10.09 14.16 -0.72
C LEU A 9 9.81 12.71 -1.11
N LYS A 10 8.76 12.47 -1.92
CA LYS A 10 8.44 11.14 -2.44
C LYS A 10 9.59 10.56 -3.25
N GLN A 11 10.24 11.37 -4.07
CA GLN A 11 11.38 10.94 -4.88
C GLN A 11 12.58 10.57 -4.03
N GLU A 12 12.90 11.32 -2.97
CA GLU A 12 14.03 11.00 -2.10
C GLU A 12 13.79 9.69 -1.32
N ALA A 13 12.58 9.48 -0.77
CA ALA A 13 12.23 8.21 -0.15
C ALA A 13 12.32 7.04 -1.15
N ALA A 14 11.79 7.22 -2.36
CA ALA A 14 11.82 6.25 -3.44
C ALA A 14 13.24 5.88 -3.87
N LYS A 15 14.11 6.86 -4.03
CA LYS A 15 15.52 6.68 -4.36
C LYS A 15 16.25 5.85 -3.30
N LYS A 16 16.00 6.15 -2.01
CA LYS A 16 16.59 5.39 -0.91
C LYS A 16 16.15 3.93 -0.94
N ALA A 17 14.85 3.66 -1.16
CA ALA A 17 14.32 2.30 -1.27
C ALA A 17 14.89 1.56 -2.49
N ALA A 18 15.03 2.22 -3.64
CA ALA A 18 15.56 1.60 -4.85
C ALA A 18 17.03 1.13 -4.69
N LEU A 19 17.81 1.82 -3.85
CA LEU A 19 19.18 1.39 -3.51
C LEU A 19 19.23 0.14 -2.61
N MET A 20 18.11 -0.27 -2.02
CA MET A 20 18.02 -1.46 -1.16
C MET A 20 17.58 -2.72 -1.93
N VAL A 21 17.29 -2.58 -3.22
CA VAL A 21 16.93 -3.74 -4.07
C VAL A 21 18.19 -4.52 -4.43
N GLU A 22 18.21 -5.78 -3.99
CA GLU A 22 19.35 -6.67 -4.25
C GLU A 22 19.28 -7.27 -5.66
N PRO A 23 20.44 -7.44 -6.34
CA PRO A 23 20.50 -8.17 -7.61
C PRO A 23 20.01 -9.61 -7.46
N ASN A 24 19.45 -10.16 -8.54
CA ASN A 24 18.95 -11.54 -8.61
C ASN A 24 17.85 -11.87 -7.59
N SER A 25 17.11 -10.86 -7.11
CA SER A 25 15.99 -11.03 -6.19
C SER A 25 14.64 -11.09 -6.93
N VAL A 26 13.61 -11.53 -6.20
CA VAL A 26 12.18 -11.37 -6.58
C VAL A 26 11.65 -10.12 -5.88
N LEU A 27 11.14 -9.18 -6.66
CA LEU A 27 10.71 -7.87 -6.17
C LEU A 27 9.19 -7.71 -6.23
N GLY A 28 8.59 -7.32 -5.11
CA GLY A 28 7.24 -6.80 -5.02
C GLY A 28 7.21 -5.28 -5.17
N VAL A 29 6.33 -4.78 -6.03
CA VAL A 29 6.18 -3.34 -6.30
C VAL A 29 4.73 -2.93 -6.03
N GLY A 30 4.55 -2.06 -5.07
CA GLY A 30 3.26 -1.57 -4.61
C GLY A 30 2.55 -0.63 -5.56
N THR A 31 1.68 0.20 -4.99
CA THR A 31 0.81 1.15 -5.69
C THR A 31 0.92 2.55 -5.10
N GLY A 32 0.72 3.57 -5.93
CA GLY A 32 0.61 4.96 -5.50
C GLY A 32 1.66 5.89 -6.08
N SER A 33 1.51 7.18 -5.76
CA SER A 33 2.36 8.23 -6.34
C SER A 33 3.83 8.13 -5.90
N THR A 34 4.10 7.70 -4.67
CA THR A 34 5.47 7.48 -4.18
C THR A 34 6.12 6.28 -4.87
N VAL A 35 5.35 5.21 -5.09
CA VAL A 35 5.80 4.01 -5.82
C VAL A 35 6.12 4.33 -7.28
N ALA A 36 5.41 5.25 -7.90
CA ALA A 36 5.74 5.68 -9.27
C ALA A 36 7.17 6.27 -9.36
N PHE A 37 7.60 7.06 -8.38
CA PHE A 37 8.99 7.51 -8.28
C PHE A 37 9.96 6.36 -8.02
N PHE A 38 9.56 5.38 -7.20
CA PHE A 38 10.39 4.19 -6.95
C PHE A 38 10.65 3.41 -8.24
N ILE A 39 9.63 3.20 -9.08
CA ILE A 39 9.77 2.52 -10.37
C ILE A 39 10.76 3.26 -11.28
N ASP A 40 10.69 4.59 -11.33
CA ASP A 40 11.61 5.39 -12.15
C ASP A 40 13.06 5.32 -11.64
N GLU A 41 13.27 5.36 -10.31
CA GLU A 41 14.61 5.22 -9.72
C GLU A 41 15.15 3.79 -9.87
N LEU A 42 14.31 2.77 -9.69
CA LEU A 42 14.66 1.36 -9.94
C LEU A 42 15.16 1.16 -11.38
N ALA A 43 14.47 1.75 -12.34
CA ALA A 43 14.85 1.67 -13.76
C ALA A 43 16.21 2.33 -14.04
N LYS A 44 16.55 3.42 -13.37
CA LYS A 44 17.88 4.06 -13.47
C LYS A 44 18.95 3.13 -12.93
N ILE A 45 18.76 2.58 -11.71
CA ILE A 45 19.71 1.67 -11.08
C ILE A 45 19.89 0.39 -11.93
N ASN A 46 18.79 -0.15 -12.48
CA ASN A 46 18.86 -1.34 -13.32
C ASN A 46 19.70 -1.12 -14.60
N ARG A 47 19.59 0.08 -15.21
CA ARG A 47 20.44 0.44 -16.37
C ARG A 47 21.92 0.57 -16.01
N GLU A 48 22.22 1.04 -14.80
CA GLU A 48 23.60 1.25 -14.35
C GLU A 48 24.27 -0.04 -13.85
N LYS A 49 23.52 -0.88 -13.12
CA LYS A 49 24.06 -2.01 -12.35
C LYS A 49 23.61 -3.38 -12.83
N ALA A 50 22.69 -3.47 -13.79
CA ALA A 50 22.11 -4.73 -14.28
C ALA A 50 21.62 -5.61 -13.12
N LEU A 51 20.56 -5.21 -12.43
CA LEU A 51 20.02 -5.92 -11.25
C LEU A 51 19.62 -7.38 -11.53
N ASN A 52 19.31 -7.72 -12.80
CA ASN A 52 18.95 -9.08 -13.20
C ASN A 52 17.87 -9.70 -12.29
N LEU A 53 16.81 -8.93 -11.99
CA LEU A 53 15.73 -9.38 -11.13
C LEU A 53 15.11 -10.67 -11.67
N LYS A 54 14.93 -11.68 -10.81
CA LYS A 54 14.36 -12.98 -11.20
C LYS A 54 12.90 -12.86 -11.61
N ALA A 55 12.15 -12.06 -10.88
CA ALA A 55 10.74 -11.74 -11.15
C ALA A 55 10.36 -10.40 -10.51
N ILE A 56 9.34 -9.77 -11.06
CA ILE A 56 8.69 -8.60 -10.46
C ILE A 56 7.19 -8.88 -10.39
N VAL A 57 6.62 -8.72 -9.20
CA VAL A 57 5.18 -8.79 -8.94
C VAL A 57 4.69 -7.40 -8.57
N THR A 58 3.48 -7.03 -8.96
CA THR A 58 2.94 -5.70 -8.63
C THR A 58 1.51 -5.76 -8.14
N THR A 59 1.09 -4.71 -7.44
CA THR A 59 -0.22 -4.63 -6.78
C THR A 59 -1.27 -3.86 -7.57
N SER A 60 -0.93 -3.37 -8.78
CA SER A 60 -1.90 -2.67 -9.64
C SER A 60 -1.51 -2.65 -11.12
N ASN A 61 -2.53 -2.53 -11.98
CA ASN A 61 -2.33 -2.35 -13.42
C ASN A 61 -1.55 -1.07 -13.76
N ARG A 62 -1.68 -0.02 -12.96
CA ARG A 62 -0.93 1.24 -13.14
C ARG A 62 0.57 1.01 -12.92
N SER A 63 0.96 0.33 -11.84
CA SER A 63 2.37 0.01 -11.57
C SER A 63 2.92 -0.96 -12.61
N ARG A 64 2.11 -1.96 -13.05
CA ARG A 64 2.46 -2.88 -14.14
C ARG A 64 2.81 -2.11 -15.41
N ALA A 65 1.92 -1.27 -15.89
CA ALA A 65 2.13 -0.51 -17.11
C ALA A 65 3.38 0.40 -17.04
N GLN A 66 3.66 0.99 -15.88
CA GLN A 66 4.86 1.81 -15.69
C GLN A 66 6.13 0.94 -15.70
N LEU A 67 6.15 -0.21 -15.04
CA LEU A 67 7.27 -1.16 -15.05
C LEU A 67 7.56 -1.67 -16.46
N GLU A 68 6.53 -2.09 -17.19
CA GLU A 68 6.65 -2.58 -18.58
C GLU A 68 7.18 -1.48 -19.53
N LYS A 69 6.72 -0.23 -19.35
CA LYS A 69 7.25 0.92 -20.07
C LYS A 69 8.74 1.18 -19.81
N GLN A 70 9.23 0.82 -18.61
CA GLN A 70 10.65 0.89 -18.26
C GLN A 70 11.45 -0.33 -18.70
N GLY A 71 10.82 -1.32 -19.38
CA GLY A 71 11.45 -2.50 -19.92
C GLY A 71 11.52 -3.70 -18.96
N PHE A 72 10.83 -3.64 -17.82
CA PHE A 72 10.73 -4.78 -16.92
C PHE A 72 9.63 -5.76 -17.36
N LYS A 73 9.89 -7.05 -17.17
CA LYS A 73 8.85 -8.09 -17.26
C LYS A 73 8.14 -8.18 -15.90
N VAL A 74 6.82 -8.11 -15.89
CA VAL A 74 5.99 -8.25 -14.69
C VAL A 74 5.31 -9.62 -14.69
N ASN A 75 5.45 -10.33 -13.58
CA ASN A 75 4.91 -11.66 -13.35
C ASN A 75 3.60 -11.57 -12.54
N GLU A 76 2.79 -12.64 -12.60
CA GLU A 76 1.67 -12.83 -11.68
C GLU A 76 2.19 -13.33 -10.32
N LEU A 77 1.47 -13.03 -9.22
CA LEU A 77 1.85 -13.53 -7.89
C LEU A 77 1.90 -15.07 -7.84
N SER A 78 1.04 -15.74 -8.58
CA SER A 78 1.00 -17.21 -8.69
C SER A 78 2.19 -17.84 -9.42
N GLU A 79 3.01 -17.05 -10.09
CA GLU A 79 4.20 -17.52 -10.81
C GLU A 79 5.48 -17.47 -9.95
N VAL A 80 5.39 -16.99 -8.71
CA VAL A 80 6.52 -16.85 -7.80
C VAL A 80 6.24 -17.56 -6.47
N ASP A 81 7.22 -18.29 -5.97
CA ASP A 81 7.09 -19.02 -4.69
C ASP A 81 7.17 -18.07 -3.49
N GLN A 82 8.05 -17.07 -3.55
CA GLN A 82 8.25 -16.11 -2.48
C GLN A 82 8.89 -14.83 -3.04
N ILE A 83 8.46 -13.69 -2.49
CA ILE A 83 9.03 -12.38 -2.79
C ILE A 83 10.14 -12.08 -1.77
N ASP A 84 11.31 -11.64 -2.22
CA ASP A 84 12.42 -11.30 -1.33
C ASP A 84 12.21 -9.95 -0.65
N LEU A 85 11.77 -8.95 -1.40
CA LEU A 85 11.51 -7.59 -0.92
C LEU A 85 10.29 -7.02 -1.61
N THR A 86 9.37 -6.43 -0.82
CA THR A 86 8.32 -5.56 -1.37
C THR A 86 8.54 -4.12 -0.94
N VAL A 87 8.47 -3.20 -1.91
CA VAL A 87 8.47 -1.75 -1.68
C VAL A 87 7.10 -1.19 -2.04
N ASP A 88 6.45 -0.56 -1.07
CA ASP A 88 5.10 0.01 -1.24
C ASP A 88 4.95 1.36 -0.52
N GLY A 89 3.88 2.09 -0.82
CA GLY A 89 3.44 3.24 -0.05
C GLY A 89 2.54 2.85 1.12
N ALA A 90 2.22 3.83 1.96
CA ALA A 90 1.15 3.70 2.95
C ALA A 90 0.37 5.01 3.07
N ASP A 91 -0.89 4.94 3.50
CA ASP A 91 -1.72 6.12 3.75
C ASP A 91 -1.45 6.70 5.14
N ARG A 92 -1.20 5.83 6.14
CA ARG A 92 -0.70 6.16 7.48
C ARG A 92 0.21 5.05 7.98
N VAL A 93 1.20 5.42 8.78
CA VAL A 93 2.09 4.49 9.50
C VAL A 93 2.25 5.00 10.93
N ASP A 94 2.03 4.14 11.93
CA ASP A 94 2.21 4.48 13.34
C ASP A 94 3.62 4.15 13.85
N LEU A 95 3.89 4.52 15.13
CA LEU A 95 5.18 4.29 15.78
C LEU A 95 5.56 2.80 15.90
N ASN A 96 4.58 1.89 15.81
CA ASN A 96 4.78 0.44 15.84
C ASN A 96 4.91 -0.16 14.43
N LEU A 97 5.04 0.67 13.39
CA LEU A 97 5.06 0.28 11.99
C LEU A 97 3.81 -0.53 11.57
N ASN A 98 2.67 -0.23 12.17
CA ASN A 98 1.38 -0.65 11.62
C ASN A 98 0.90 0.41 10.64
N GLY A 99 0.13 0.01 9.63
CA GLY A 99 -0.29 0.95 8.59
C GLY A 99 -1.76 0.88 8.26
N ILE A 100 -2.27 2.00 7.73
CA ILE A 100 -3.48 2.04 6.92
C ILE A 100 -3.05 2.14 5.47
N LYS A 101 -3.58 1.24 4.64
CA LYS A 101 -3.36 1.20 3.19
C LYS A 101 -4.68 0.99 2.45
N GLY A 102 -4.65 1.12 1.13
CA GLY A 102 -5.82 0.92 0.28
C GLY A 102 -6.56 2.20 -0.09
N GLY A 103 -5.98 3.37 0.15
CA GLY A 103 -6.52 4.64 -0.36
C GLY A 103 -6.73 4.63 -1.88
N GLY A 104 -5.86 3.95 -2.62
CA GLY A 104 -5.98 3.72 -4.07
C GLY A 104 -6.88 2.56 -4.48
N GLY A 105 -7.52 1.84 -3.56
CA GLY A 105 -8.43 0.73 -3.84
C GLY A 105 -7.75 -0.60 -4.18
N ALA A 106 -6.45 -0.77 -3.92
CA ALA A 106 -5.68 -1.96 -4.26
C ALA A 106 -5.34 -2.84 -3.03
N LEU A 107 -5.99 -2.61 -1.87
CA LEU A 107 -5.62 -3.19 -0.59
C LEU A 107 -5.49 -4.72 -0.59
N THR A 108 -6.38 -5.42 -1.28
CA THR A 108 -6.36 -6.90 -1.33
C THR A 108 -5.11 -7.41 -2.04
N LEU A 109 -4.75 -6.86 -3.20
CA LEU A 109 -3.50 -7.19 -3.88
C LEU A 109 -2.27 -6.74 -3.08
N GLU A 110 -2.30 -5.53 -2.52
CA GLU A 110 -1.22 -5.00 -1.68
C GLU A 110 -0.93 -5.94 -0.50
N LYS A 111 -1.98 -6.41 0.21
CA LYS A 111 -1.80 -7.30 1.35
C LYS A 111 -1.33 -8.70 0.91
N ASN A 112 -1.89 -9.24 -0.18
CA ASN A 112 -1.43 -10.53 -0.72
C ASN A 112 0.06 -10.50 -1.10
N VAL A 113 0.53 -9.47 -1.78
CA VAL A 113 1.95 -9.31 -2.11
C VAL A 113 2.79 -9.16 -0.83
N ALA A 114 2.33 -8.35 0.11
CA ALA A 114 3.07 -8.08 1.35
C ALA A 114 3.24 -9.32 2.24
N VAL A 115 2.20 -10.13 2.43
CA VAL A 115 2.29 -11.36 3.27
C VAL A 115 3.12 -12.47 2.63
N ASN A 116 3.28 -12.46 1.31
CA ASN A 116 4.14 -13.38 0.57
C ASN A 116 5.59 -12.86 0.41
N SER A 117 5.94 -11.78 1.12
CA SER A 117 7.27 -11.14 1.07
C SER A 117 8.06 -11.41 2.34
N LYS A 118 9.36 -11.71 2.19
CA LYS A 118 10.29 -11.85 3.32
C LYS A 118 10.49 -10.52 4.06
N GLN A 119 10.55 -9.43 3.26
CA GLN A 119 10.71 -8.07 3.78
C GLN A 119 9.74 -7.11 3.10
N ASN A 120 9.18 -6.21 3.89
CA ASN A 120 8.31 -5.14 3.44
C ASN A 120 8.89 -3.79 3.86
N ILE A 121 9.20 -2.93 2.90
CA ILE A 121 9.64 -1.56 3.11
C ILE A 121 8.51 -0.63 2.66
N TRP A 122 8.09 0.26 3.55
CA TRP A 122 7.16 1.32 3.16
C TRP A 122 7.89 2.64 2.97
N ILE A 123 7.50 3.38 1.92
CA ILE A 123 8.06 4.68 1.55
C ILE A 123 6.98 5.75 1.70
N VAL A 124 7.22 6.71 2.59
CA VAL A 124 6.25 7.74 2.95
C VAL A 124 6.92 9.12 3.10
N ASP A 125 6.13 10.17 2.99
CA ASP A 125 6.51 11.49 3.51
C ASP A 125 6.12 11.62 5.00
N GLU A 126 6.72 12.58 5.71
CA GLU A 126 6.52 12.78 7.15
C GLU A 126 5.06 12.98 7.56
N THR A 127 4.19 13.48 6.67
CA THR A 127 2.78 13.73 6.99
C THR A 127 1.98 12.45 7.18
N LYS A 128 2.51 11.32 6.71
CA LYS A 128 1.89 10.00 6.82
C LYS A 128 2.37 9.20 8.02
N PHE A 129 3.47 9.62 8.65
CA PHE A 129 3.99 9.01 9.86
C PHE A 129 3.38 9.67 11.08
N VAL A 130 2.68 8.91 11.91
CA VAL A 130 1.82 9.40 12.99
C VAL A 130 2.09 8.65 14.29
N ASP A 131 1.68 9.22 15.43
CA ASP A 131 1.81 8.59 16.76
C ASP A 131 0.91 7.35 16.91
N ARG A 132 -0.26 7.37 16.29
CA ARG A 132 -1.26 6.29 16.23
C ARG A 132 -2.02 6.39 14.92
N LEU A 133 -2.66 5.29 14.48
CA LEU A 133 -3.44 5.28 13.23
C LEU A 133 -4.62 6.24 13.34
N LYS A 134 -4.54 7.37 12.62
CA LYS A 134 -5.51 8.47 12.59
C LYS A 134 -5.44 9.29 11.31
N GLY A 135 -6.46 10.13 11.10
CA GLY A 135 -6.48 11.12 10.00
C GLY A 135 -6.58 10.50 8.61
N PHE A 136 -7.07 9.27 8.52
CA PHE A 136 -7.38 8.59 7.25
C PHE A 136 -8.46 7.54 7.49
N ALA A 137 -9.47 7.48 6.63
CA ALA A 137 -10.51 6.48 6.73
C ALA A 137 -9.94 5.08 6.42
N LEU A 138 -10.40 4.08 7.16
CA LEU A 138 -9.98 2.69 6.97
C LEU A 138 -10.77 2.05 5.83
N PRO A 139 -10.14 1.67 4.70
CA PRO A 139 -10.82 0.98 3.62
C PRO A 139 -11.15 -0.47 4.01
N VAL A 140 -12.36 -0.91 3.68
CA VAL A 140 -12.79 -2.32 3.80
C VAL A 140 -13.36 -2.75 2.46
N GLU A 141 -12.73 -3.71 1.81
CA GLU A 141 -13.21 -4.31 0.57
C GLU A 141 -14.28 -5.36 0.91
N VAL A 142 -15.44 -5.25 0.27
CA VAL A 142 -16.61 -6.10 0.56
C VAL A 142 -17.21 -6.66 -0.71
N LEU A 143 -17.73 -7.87 -0.63
CA LEU A 143 -18.50 -8.48 -1.72
C LEU A 143 -19.72 -7.62 -2.08
N PRO A 144 -20.04 -7.41 -3.37
CA PRO A 144 -21.21 -6.63 -3.78
C PRO A 144 -22.51 -7.09 -3.14
N ILE A 145 -22.72 -8.40 -3.02
CA ILE A 145 -23.93 -9.00 -2.42
C ILE A 145 -24.09 -8.66 -0.94
N SER A 146 -22.99 -8.43 -0.21
CA SER A 146 -22.99 -8.17 1.24
C SER A 146 -22.86 -6.69 1.58
N CYS A 147 -22.68 -5.82 0.59
CA CYS A 147 -22.29 -4.43 0.80
C CYS A 147 -23.28 -3.65 1.67
N GLU A 148 -24.59 -3.80 1.43
CA GLU A 148 -25.63 -3.10 2.20
C GLU A 148 -25.73 -3.64 3.64
N GLN A 149 -25.60 -4.94 3.83
CA GLN A 149 -25.60 -5.57 5.15
C GLN A 149 -24.40 -5.13 5.96
N ASN A 150 -23.20 -5.20 5.35
CA ASN A 150 -21.97 -4.79 6.00
C ASN A 150 -21.99 -3.30 6.36
N PHE A 151 -22.54 -2.44 5.48
CA PHE A 151 -22.71 -1.02 5.80
C PHE A 151 -23.59 -0.81 7.03
N ARG A 152 -24.75 -1.52 7.12
CA ARG A 152 -25.64 -1.43 8.30
C ARG A 152 -24.95 -1.94 9.57
N THR A 153 -24.27 -3.08 9.47
CA THR A 153 -23.51 -3.68 10.59
C THR A 153 -22.45 -2.69 11.10
N PHE A 154 -21.63 -2.14 10.21
CA PHE A 154 -20.61 -1.15 10.60
C PHE A 154 -21.21 0.12 11.18
N SER A 155 -22.39 0.55 10.71
CA SER A 155 -23.12 1.70 11.28
C SER A 155 -23.60 1.42 12.70
N GLN A 156 -24.13 0.22 12.95
CA GLN A 156 -24.60 -0.20 14.28
C GLN A 156 -23.46 -0.31 15.30
N GLU A 157 -22.26 -0.70 14.83
CA GLU A 157 -21.04 -0.76 15.64
C GLU A 157 -20.36 0.63 15.81
N GLY A 158 -20.95 1.70 15.27
CA GLY A 158 -20.39 3.05 15.39
C GLY A 158 -19.12 3.32 14.59
N LEU A 159 -18.86 2.51 13.55
CA LEU A 159 -17.64 2.63 12.73
C LEU A 159 -17.73 3.72 11.64
N LEU A 160 -18.83 4.47 11.58
CA LEU A 160 -19.06 5.61 10.68
C LEU A 160 -18.73 5.30 9.21
N PRO A 161 -19.37 4.28 8.60
CA PRO A 161 -19.08 3.85 7.25
C PRO A 161 -19.53 4.86 6.20
N LYS A 162 -18.77 4.95 5.10
CA LYS A 162 -19.16 5.62 3.85
C LYS A 162 -18.82 4.75 2.67
N TYR A 163 -19.68 4.74 1.65
CA TYR A 163 -19.34 4.08 0.39
C TYR A 163 -18.23 4.86 -0.31
N ARG A 164 -17.21 4.17 -0.79
CA ARG A 164 -16.24 4.78 -1.70
C ARG A 164 -16.91 4.99 -3.05
N LEU A 165 -16.77 6.20 -3.58
CA LEU A 165 -17.30 6.58 -4.88
C LEU A 165 -16.16 6.82 -5.87
N ASP A 166 -16.44 6.59 -7.15
CA ASP A 166 -15.59 7.01 -8.27
C ASP A 166 -15.83 8.50 -8.60
N ASP A 167 -15.09 9.01 -9.58
CA ASP A 167 -15.18 10.41 -10.03
C ASP A 167 -16.55 10.78 -10.61
N ASN A 168 -17.38 9.80 -10.94
CA ASN A 168 -18.76 9.98 -11.46
C ASN A 168 -19.82 9.86 -10.36
N GLY A 169 -19.41 9.72 -9.09
CA GLY A 169 -20.30 9.53 -7.96
C GLY A 169 -20.95 8.14 -7.87
N LYS A 170 -20.46 7.17 -8.62
CA LYS A 170 -20.88 5.76 -8.52
C LYS A 170 -20.01 5.03 -7.53
N ARG A 171 -20.48 3.89 -7.02
CA ARG A 171 -19.66 3.03 -6.16
C ARG A 171 -18.38 2.62 -6.87
N TYR A 172 -17.25 2.84 -6.21
CA TYR A 172 -15.95 2.41 -6.69
C TYR A 172 -15.91 0.88 -6.79
N ILE A 173 -15.45 0.38 -7.92
CA ILE A 173 -15.28 -1.05 -8.18
C ILE A 173 -13.80 -1.38 -8.13
N THR A 174 -13.40 -2.33 -7.27
CA THR A 174 -12.03 -2.80 -7.15
C THR A 174 -11.62 -3.64 -8.36
N HIS A 175 -10.33 -3.97 -8.45
CA HIS A 175 -9.80 -4.86 -9.49
C HIS A 175 -10.55 -6.20 -9.57
N TYR A 176 -11.03 -6.71 -8.44
CA TYR A 176 -11.75 -7.98 -8.35
C TYR A 176 -13.28 -7.84 -8.42
N GLY A 177 -13.80 -6.67 -8.78
CA GLY A 177 -15.23 -6.44 -8.93
C GLY A 177 -15.98 -6.22 -7.61
N ASN A 178 -15.26 -5.99 -6.52
CA ASN A 178 -15.84 -5.73 -5.20
C ASN A 178 -16.06 -4.22 -4.98
N PHE A 179 -16.73 -3.88 -3.87
CA PHE A 179 -16.90 -2.49 -3.43
C PHE A 179 -15.98 -2.18 -2.24
N ILE A 180 -15.82 -0.89 -1.94
CA ILE A 180 -15.11 -0.44 -0.74
C ILE A 180 -16.06 0.38 0.14
N ILE A 181 -16.06 0.06 1.43
CA ILE A 181 -16.65 0.86 2.49
C ILE A 181 -15.49 1.47 3.28
N ASP A 182 -15.44 2.80 3.36
CA ASP A 182 -14.47 3.55 4.13
C ASP A 182 -15.00 3.79 5.54
N LEU A 183 -14.31 3.29 6.57
CA LEU A 183 -14.68 3.45 7.97
C LEU A 183 -13.97 4.68 8.56
N HIS A 184 -14.74 5.62 9.10
CA HIS A 184 -14.22 6.90 9.63
C HIS A 184 -13.98 6.86 11.15
N VAL A 185 -13.29 5.81 11.61
CA VAL A 185 -12.87 5.66 13.02
C VAL A 185 -11.57 6.45 13.22
N ASP A 186 -11.61 7.53 13.97
CA ASP A 186 -10.48 8.44 14.14
C ASP A 186 -10.34 8.95 15.59
N PRO A 187 -9.25 8.62 16.31
CA PRO A 187 -8.24 7.63 15.96
C PRO A 187 -8.76 6.18 16.05
N ILE A 188 -8.04 5.22 15.47
CA ILE A 188 -8.30 3.79 15.67
C ILE A 188 -7.65 3.38 17.01
N PRO A 189 -8.42 3.14 18.09
CA PRO A 189 -7.84 2.97 19.42
C PRO A 189 -7.16 1.60 19.61
N PHE A 190 -7.74 0.54 19.01
CA PHE A 190 -7.31 -0.84 19.13
C PHE A 190 -7.25 -1.52 17.75
N PRO A 191 -6.21 -1.25 16.92
CA PRO A 191 -6.14 -1.74 15.55
C PRO A 191 -6.26 -3.27 15.44
N ASN A 192 -5.63 -4.02 16.35
CA ASN A 192 -5.70 -5.50 16.35
C ASN A 192 -7.12 -6.01 16.60
N VAL A 193 -7.88 -5.37 17.53
CA VAL A 193 -9.26 -5.75 17.83
C VAL A 193 -10.16 -5.46 16.64
N LEU A 194 -10.00 -4.29 16.02
CA LEU A 194 -10.77 -3.92 14.83
C LEU A 194 -10.44 -4.84 13.65
N ALA A 195 -9.18 -5.18 13.43
CA ALA A 195 -8.77 -6.11 12.38
C ALA A 195 -9.46 -7.47 12.56
N HIS A 196 -9.35 -8.06 13.77
CA HIS A 196 -9.97 -9.35 14.07
C HIS A 196 -11.50 -9.32 13.93
N TYR A 197 -12.15 -8.22 14.33
CA TYR A 197 -13.57 -8.02 14.10
C TYR A 197 -13.90 -8.03 12.60
N LEU A 198 -13.20 -7.24 11.80
CA LEU A 198 -13.42 -7.14 10.35
C LEU A 198 -13.20 -8.49 9.64
N ASP A 199 -12.18 -9.25 10.05
CA ASP A 199 -11.91 -10.60 9.54
C ASP A 199 -13.07 -11.58 9.82
N SER A 200 -13.85 -11.34 10.87
CA SER A 200 -15.00 -12.18 11.25
C SER A 200 -16.30 -11.83 10.54
N VAL A 201 -16.37 -10.67 9.86
CA VAL A 201 -17.59 -10.18 9.21
C VAL A 201 -17.81 -10.86 7.87
N VAL A 202 -18.88 -11.62 7.71
CA VAL A 202 -19.20 -12.27 6.44
C VAL A 202 -19.36 -11.26 5.32
N GLY A 203 -18.68 -11.50 4.20
CA GLY A 203 -18.71 -10.63 3.03
C GLY A 203 -17.62 -9.55 3.02
N VAL A 204 -16.86 -9.40 4.10
CA VAL A 204 -15.58 -8.69 4.05
C VAL A 204 -14.57 -9.56 3.30
N VAL A 205 -13.91 -8.99 2.31
CA VAL A 205 -12.86 -9.63 1.52
C VAL A 205 -11.50 -9.32 2.14
N GLU A 206 -11.27 -8.04 2.46
CA GLU A 206 -10.03 -7.58 3.06
C GLU A 206 -10.24 -6.17 3.66
N HIS A 207 -9.38 -5.78 4.57
CA HIS A 207 -9.36 -4.46 5.18
C HIS A 207 -7.98 -3.79 5.13
N GLY A 208 -7.94 -2.47 5.17
CA GLY A 208 -6.73 -1.66 5.04
C GLY A 208 -5.83 -1.58 6.26
N LEU A 209 -6.08 -2.35 7.34
CA LEU A 209 -5.14 -2.47 8.45
C LEU A 209 -4.05 -3.48 8.11
N PHE A 210 -2.82 -2.99 7.99
CA PHE A 210 -1.61 -3.78 7.74
C PHE A 210 -0.81 -3.83 9.03
N LEU A 211 -1.08 -4.82 9.85
CA LEU A 211 -0.52 -4.97 11.19
C LEU A 211 0.60 -6.02 11.19
N ASN A 212 1.73 -5.69 11.81
CA ASN A 212 2.90 -6.57 11.90
C ASN A 212 3.50 -7.01 10.54
N ILE A 213 3.26 -6.27 9.46
CA ILE A 213 3.72 -6.59 8.10
C ILE A 213 4.97 -5.79 7.74
N CYS A 214 5.00 -4.48 8.04
CA CYS A 214 6.11 -3.61 7.70
C CYS A 214 7.36 -3.95 8.53
N ASN A 215 8.49 -4.17 7.88
CA ASN A 215 9.79 -4.37 8.52
C ASN A 215 10.54 -3.05 8.68
N GLU A 216 10.47 -2.19 7.65
CA GLU A 216 11.14 -0.89 7.64
C GLU A 216 10.25 0.17 7.00
N VAL A 217 10.29 1.38 7.53
CA VAL A 217 9.69 2.55 6.89
C VAL A 217 10.77 3.58 6.58
N ILE A 218 10.76 4.08 5.36
CA ILE A 218 11.61 5.19 4.89
C ILE A 218 10.75 6.44 4.85
N ILE A 219 11.10 7.42 5.69
CA ILE A 219 10.35 8.66 5.88
C ILE A 219 11.16 9.80 5.30
N ALA A 220 10.62 10.52 4.35
CA ALA A 220 11.21 11.76 3.84
C ALA A 220 10.65 12.97 4.59
N HIS A 221 11.53 13.74 5.21
CA HIS A 221 11.19 14.93 5.97
C HIS A 221 11.33 16.20 5.14
N SER A 222 10.54 17.22 5.46
CA SER A 222 10.49 18.50 4.74
C SER A 222 11.80 19.30 4.81
N ASP A 223 12.68 18.99 5.75
CA ASP A 223 14.04 19.51 5.88
C ASP A 223 15.08 18.81 4.97
N GLY A 224 14.63 17.79 4.20
CA GLY A 224 15.48 16.99 3.31
C GLY A 224 16.10 15.76 4.00
N LYS A 225 15.86 15.53 5.28
CA LYS A 225 16.35 14.35 5.99
C LYS A 225 15.56 13.11 5.56
N ILE A 226 16.27 12.02 5.38
CA ILE A 226 15.67 10.67 5.22
C ILE A 226 15.86 9.91 6.53
N GLU A 227 14.77 9.52 7.14
CA GLU A 227 14.75 8.70 8.34
C GLU A 227 14.34 7.27 7.97
N ILE A 228 15.02 6.27 8.55
CA ILE A 228 14.65 4.85 8.42
C ILE A 228 14.34 4.34 9.82
N ARG A 229 13.14 3.79 9.96
CA ARG A 229 12.74 3.08 11.19
C ARG A 229 12.54 1.61 10.85
N LYS A 230 13.01 0.75 11.76
CA LYS A 230 12.91 -0.70 11.71
C LYS A 230 12.05 -1.21 12.85
N ARG A 231 11.35 -2.30 12.59
CA ARG A 231 10.60 -3.01 13.63
C ARG A 231 11.55 -3.76 14.54
#